data_06c9ad1d6fecf9581af458c10ba4467d
#
_entry.id   06c9ad1d6fecf9581af458c10ba4467d
#
_cell.length_a   1.000
_cell.length_b   1.000
_cell.length_c   1.000
_cell.angle_alpha   90.00
_cell.angle_beta   90.00
_cell.angle_gamma   90.00
#
_symmetry.space_group_name_H-M   'P 1'
#
loop_
_entity.id
_entity.type
_entity.pdbx_description
1 polymer ?
#
loop_
_entity_poly.entity_id
_entity_poly.type
_entity_poly.pdbx_seq_one_letter_code
_entity_poly.pdbx_strand_id
1 'polypeptide(L)'
;MEEYRGELLAPAGTMDCLKAAIAAGADAVYLGGQRFGARAFAGNFSREELLEGLSLAHLWNRKIYLTVNTLTKQDELSGLCDWIAPFYEAGLDGVIVQDMGVLEKLRKNFPGMELHASTQMTVTESRSALFLKSLGVCRIVPARELSLEEIRLLKEQTGLAMEVFIHGALCYCYSGQCLFSSFLGGRSGNRGRCAQPCRQPYMVLGQEAGGGRRGGKSQQKPPAYPLSLKDLCVLPFLPELMDAKIDSFKIEGRMKSPEYVAGVTAIYRKYMDCLLYTSDAADDMQC
;
A
#
# COMPACT_ATOMS: atom_id res chain seq x y z
N MET A 1 7.00 -19.73 21.12
CA MET A 1 7.05 -18.45 20.37
C MET A 1 6.61 -18.79 18.96
N GLU A 2 5.64 -18.07 18.39
CA GLU A 2 5.33 -18.25 16.97
C GLU A 2 6.55 -17.83 16.15
N GLU A 3 6.93 -18.68 15.22
CA GLU A 3 8.05 -18.45 14.32
C GLU A 3 7.73 -17.26 13.41
N TYR A 4 8.65 -16.30 13.29
CA TYR A 4 8.45 -15.13 12.44
C TYR A 4 8.37 -15.56 10.97
N ARG A 5 7.28 -15.24 10.28
CA ARG A 5 7.10 -15.54 8.84
C ARG A 5 7.00 -14.30 7.96
N GLY A 6 6.60 -13.17 8.51
CA GLY A 6 6.25 -11.99 7.74
C GLY A 6 5.04 -12.24 6.81
N GLU A 7 4.10 -11.32 6.76
CA GLU A 7 2.90 -11.41 5.91
C GLU A 7 3.20 -10.87 4.52
N LEU A 8 2.96 -11.63 3.45
CA LEU A 8 3.01 -11.13 2.08
C LEU A 8 1.64 -10.59 1.68
N LEU A 9 1.55 -9.26 1.52
CA LEU A 9 0.31 -8.53 1.26
C LEU A 9 0.22 -8.12 -0.22
N ALA A 10 -0.66 -8.77 -0.97
CA ALA A 10 -0.85 -8.54 -2.40
C ALA A 10 -2.01 -7.58 -2.69
N PRO A 11 -1.98 -6.83 -3.82
CA PRO A 11 -3.07 -5.97 -4.25
C PRO A 11 -4.14 -6.76 -5.03
N ALA A 12 -5.41 -6.36 -4.89
CA ALA A 12 -6.45 -6.76 -5.84
C ALA A 12 -7.31 -5.57 -6.27
N GLY A 13 -7.44 -5.38 -7.58
CA GLY A 13 -8.36 -4.42 -8.19
C GLY A 13 -9.63 -5.05 -8.73
N THR A 14 -9.62 -6.37 -8.95
CA THR A 14 -10.72 -7.18 -9.47
C THR A 14 -10.73 -8.56 -8.81
N MET A 15 -11.81 -9.31 -8.98
CA MET A 15 -11.92 -10.69 -8.49
C MET A 15 -10.83 -11.59 -9.10
N ASP A 16 -10.47 -11.41 -10.37
CA ASP A 16 -9.39 -12.17 -11.00
C ASP A 16 -8.02 -11.87 -10.37
N CYS A 17 -7.77 -10.61 -10.01
CA CYS A 17 -6.56 -10.25 -9.24
C CYS A 17 -6.55 -10.89 -7.85
N LEU A 18 -7.69 -10.96 -7.16
CA LEU A 18 -7.82 -11.63 -5.86
C LEU A 18 -7.48 -13.12 -5.98
N LYS A 19 -8.09 -13.81 -6.94
CA LYS A 19 -7.81 -15.22 -7.22
C LYS A 19 -6.34 -15.46 -7.56
N ALA A 20 -5.77 -14.59 -8.39
CA ALA A 20 -4.36 -14.63 -8.78
C ALA A 20 -3.41 -14.42 -7.59
N ALA A 21 -3.71 -13.48 -6.69
CA ALA A 21 -2.93 -13.22 -5.47
C ALA A 21 -2.92 -14.43 -4.53
N ILE A 22 -4.10 -15.03 -4.28
CA ILE A 22 -4.26 -16.20 -3.41
C ILE A 22 -3.49 -17.40 -4.01
N ALA A 23 -3.67 -17.69 -5.29
CA ALA A 23 -3.00 -18.78 -5.98
C ALA A 23 -1.47 -18.62 -6.01
N ALA A 24 -0.98 -17.38 -6.04
CA ALA A 24 0.45 -17.05 -6.01
C ALA A 24 1.07 -17.06 -4.60
N GLY A 25 0.30 -17.36 -3.56
CA GLY A 25 0.80 -17.53 -2.19
C GLY A 25 0.80 -16.26 -1.35
N ALA A 26 -0.04 -15.29 -1.64
CA ALA A 26 -0.28 -14.16 -0.73
C ALA A 26 -0.88 -14.64 0.60
N ASP A 27 -0.41 -14.08 1.72
CA ASP A 27 -0.98 -14.34 3.05
C ASP A 27 -2.19 -13.46 3.32
N ALA A 28 -2.18 -12.25 2.76
CA ALA A 28 -3.29 -11.31 2.82
C ALA A 28 -3.44 -10.56 1.49
N VAL A 29 -4.65 -10.06 1.23
CA VAL A 29 -4.93 -9.24 0.05
C VAL A 29 -5.60 -7.93 0.47
N TYR A 30 -5.10 -6.80 -0.04
CA TYR A 30 -5.78 -5.53 0.15
C TYR A 30 -6.51 -5.09 -1.12
N LEU A 31 -7.71 -4.63 -0.94
CA LEU A 31 -8.61 -4.26 -2.03
C LEU A 31 -9.44 -3.01 -1.67
N GLY A 32 -10.17 -2.48 -2.63
CA GLY A 32 -11.01 -1.31 -2.44
C GLY A 32 -12.44 -1.55 -2.92
N GLY A 33 -13.39 -1.08 -2.14
CA GLY A 33 -14.77 -1.01 -2.57
C GLY A 33 -15.07 0.26 -3.37
N GLN A 34 -16.29 0.38 -3.86
CA GLN A 34 -16.75 1.53 -4.66
C GLN A 34 -16.78 2.85 -3.89
N ARG A 35 -16.64 2.82 -2.56
CA ARG A 35 -16.64 4.00 -1.68
C ARG A 35 -15.36 4.07 -0.86
N PHE A 36 -14.94 5.27 -0.49
CA PHE A 36 -13.86 5.60 0.45
C PHE A 36 -12.44 5.14 0.05
N GLY A 37 -12.23 4.51 -1.11
CA GLY A 37 -10.94 4.00 -1.54
C GLY A 37 -10.08 5.00 -2.31
N ALA A 38 -8.76 4.98 -2.11
CA ALA A 38 -7.79 5.89 -2.75
C ALA A 38 -7.55 5.63 -4.25
N ARG A 39 -8.28 4.75 -4.88
CA ARG A 39 -8.19 4.42 -6.31
C ARG A 39 -9.58 4.45 -6.95
N ALA A 40 -10.21 5.63 -7.01
CA ALA A 40 -11.56 5.81 -7.55
C ALA A 40 -11.73 5.32 -9.00
N PHE A 41 -10.63 5.17 -9.75
CA PHE A 41 -10.62 4.70 -11.14
C PHE A 41 -10.12 3.25 -11.30
N ALA A 42 -9.83 2.54 -10.22
CA ALA A 42 -9.66 1.09 -10.26
C ALA A 42 -11.01 0.40 -10.47
N GLY A 43 -11.02 -0.87 -10.83
CA GLY A 43 -12.24 -1.67 -10.96
C GLY A 43 -13.12 -1.60 -9.73
N ASN A 44 -12.52 -1.60 -8.55
CA ASN A 44 -13.15 -1.60 -7.22
C ASN A 44 -14.29 -2.63 -7.10
N PHE A 45 -14.36 -3.27 -5.98
CA PHE A 45 -15.31 -4.34 -5.74
C PHE A 45 -16.70 -3.78 -5.42
N SER A 46 -17.75 -4.35 -6.00
CA SER A 46 -19.12 -4.16 -5.53
C SER A 46 -19.30 -4.76 -4.13
N ARG A 47 -20.46 -4.53 -3.51
CA ARG A 47 -20.77 -5.13 -2.21
C ARG A 47 -20.78 -6.66 -2.29
N GLU A 48 -21.40 -7.19 -3.33
CA GLU A 48 -21.52 -8.62 -3.59
C GLU A 48 -20.15 -9.25 -3.83
N GLU A 49 -19.32 -8.64 -4.67
CA GLU A 49 -17.95 -9.09 -4.95
C GLU A 49 -17.06 -9.03 -3.71
N LEU A 50 -17.25 -8.04 -2.81
CA LEU A 50 -16.52 -7.97 -1.54
C LEU A 50 -16.87 -9.15 -0.63
N LEU A 51 -18.17 -9.48 -0.50
CA LEU A 51 -18.63 -10.61 0.31
C LEU A 51 -18.17 -11.96 -0.28
N GLU A 52 -18.24 -12.11 -1.61
CA GLU A 52 -17.68 -13.27 -2.30
C GLU A 52 -16.18 -13.38 -2.09
N GLY A 53 -15.45 -12.26 -2.22
CA GLY A 53 -14.01 -12.19 -2.03
C GLY A 53 -13.57 -12.55 -0.63
N LEU A 54 -14.29 -12.10 0.42
CA LEU A 54 -14.06 -12.49 1.80
C LEU A 54 -14.22 -13.99 1.98
N SER A 55 -15.34 -14.55 1.51
CA SER A 55 -15.62 -15.99 1.61
C SER A 55 -14.54 -16.82 0.90
N LEU A 56 -14.12 -16.39 -0.28
CA LEU A 56 -13.07 -17.05 -1.05
C LEU A 56 -11.72 -16.98 -0.34
N ALA A 57 -11.31 -15.83 0.17
CA ALA A 57 -10.03 -15.67 0.86
C ALA A 57 -9.97 -16.51 2.14
N HIS A 58 -11.03 -16.48 2.94
CA HIS A 58 -11.13 -17.26 4.18
C HIS A 58 -11.12 -18.76 3.93
N LEU A 59 -11.72 -19.23 2.83
CA LEU A 59 -11.63 -20.64 2.42
C LEU A 59 -10.18 -21.12 2.25
N TRP A 60 -9.29 -20.21 1.82
CA TRP A 60 -7.87 -20.47 1.67
C TRP A 60 -7.03 -19.99 2.87
N ASN A 61 -7.67 -19.66 3.99
CA ASN A 61 -7.02 -19.10 5.19
C ASN A 61 -6.17 -17.86 4.87
N ARG A 62 -6.73 -16.92 4.06
CA ARG A 62 -6.10 -15.66 3.70
C ARG A 62 -6.92 -14.50 4.22
N LYS A 63 -6.23 -13.43 4.64
CA LYS A 63 -6.85 -12.22 5.17
C LYS A 63 -7.23 -11.23 4.07
N ILE A 64 -8.27 -10.45 4.32
CA ILE A 64 -8.67 -9.32 3.46
C ILE A 64 -8.60 -8.01 4.24
N TYR A 65 -7.88 -7.04 3.68
CA TYR A 65 -7.84 -5.68 4.21
C TYR A 65 -8.52 -4.69 3.26
N LEU A 66 -9.60 -4.07 3.75
CA LEU A 66 -10.36 -3.11 2.96
C LEU A 66 -9.75 -1.71 3.05
N THR A 67 -9.50 -1.06 1.91
CA THR A 67 -9.01 0.31 1.90
C THR A 67 -10.15 1.31 2.08
N VAL A 68 -10.11 2.07 3.18
CA VAL A 68 -10.96 3.23 3.49
C VAL A 68 -10.04 4.43 3.71
N ASN A 69 -9.14 4.64 2.77
CA ASN A 69 -7.96 5.49 2.92
C ASN A 69 -8.02 6.77 2.08
N THR A 70 -9.17 7.41 2.06
CA THR A 70 -9.36 8.76 1.53
C THR A 70 -9.81 9.71 2.62
N LEU A 71 -9.51 11.01 2.46
CA LEU A 71 -10.15 12.04 3.29
C LEU A 71 -11.64 12.08 2.97
N THR A 72 -12.47 12.21 3.99
CA THR A 72 -13.93 12.24 3.87
C THR A 72 -14.49 13.65 4.14
N LYS A 73 -15.63 13.96 3.55
CA LYS A 73 -16.44 15.13 3.89
C LYS A 73 -17.49 14.76 4.93
N GLN A 74 -18.04 15.75 5.59
CA GLN A 74 -19.03 15.57 6.66
C GLN A 74 -20.27 14.76 6.22
N ASP A 75 -20.75 15.01 5.01
CA ASP A 75 -21.89 14.31 4.41
C ASP A 75 -21.59 12.85 4.05
N GLU A 76 -20.35 12.56 3.66
CA GLU A 76 -19.92 11.21 3.30
C GLU A 76 -19.74 10.31 4.53
N LEU A 77 -19.32 10.90 5.66
CA LEU A 77 -19.02 10.17 6.89
C LEU A 77 -20.26 9.53 7.53
N SER A 78 -21.47 10.07 7.28
CA SER A 78 -22.72 9.57 7.85
C SER A 78 -23.03 8.12 7.44
N GLY A 79 -22.82 7.75 6.19
CA GLY A 79 -23.09 6.41 5.64
C GLY A 79 -21.95 5.40 5.75
N LEU A 80 -20.88 5.71 6.51
CA LEU A 80 -19.72 4.83 6.62
C LEU A 80 -20.05 3.51 7.33
N CYS A 81 -20.71 3.59 8.48
CA CYS A 81 -20.98 2.40 9.30
C CYS A 81 -21.92 1.43 8.58
N ASP A 82 -22.97 1.94 7.95
CA ASP A 82 -23.92 1.13 7.19
C ASP A 82 -23.25 0.43 5.98
N TRP A 83 -22.23 1.07 5.43
CA TRP A 83 -21.48 0.49 4.32
C TRP A 83 -20.49 -0.59 4.79
N ILE A 84 -19.85 -0.42 5.95
CA ILE A 84 -18.86 -1.37 6.51
C ILE A 84 -19.56 -2.57 7.19
N ALA A 85 -20.68 -2.37 7.84
CA ALA A 85 -21.32 -3.38 8.68
C ALA A 85 -21.46 -4.76 8.03
N PRO A 86 -21.92 -4.91 6.78
CA PRO A 86 -22.05 -6.23 6.15
C PRO A 86 -20.70 -6.97 5.96
N PHE A 87 -19.60 -6.24 5.75
CA PHE A 87 -18.28 -6.82 5.60
C PHE A 87 -17.70 -7.22 6.96
N TYR A 88 -17.94 -6.41 8.00
CA TYR A 88 -17.58 -6.74 9.37
C TYR A 88 -18.31 -8.01 9.86
N GLU A 89 -19.60 -8.12 9.60
CA GLU A 89 -20.41 -9.32 9.90
C GLU A 89 -19.94 -10.55 9.13
N ALA A 90 -19.39 -10.37 7.92
CA ALA A 90 -18.79 -11.42 7.11
C ALA A 90 -17.34 -11.76 7.51
N GLY A 91 -16.81 -11.13 8.57
CA GLY A 91 -15.47 -11.42 9.10
C GLY A 91 -14.34 -10.64 8.45
N LEU A 92 -14.58 -9.39 7.95
CA LEU A 92 -13.51 -8.54 7.43
C LEU A 92 -12.37 -8.41 8.44
N ASP A 93 -11.15 -8.79 8.03
CA ASP A 93 -10.00 -8.89 8.93
C ASP A 93 -9.48 -7.52 9.37
N GLY A 94 -9.47 -6.52 8.48
CA GLY A 94 -9.00 -5.20 8.85
C GLY A 94 -9.29 -4.11 7.82
N VAL A 95 -9.08 -2.87 8.23
CA VAL A 95 -9.33 -1.68 7.41
C VAL A 95 -8.11 -0.77 7.40
N ILE A 96 -7.67 -0.37 6.21
CA ILE A 96 -6.57 0.59 6.01
C ILE A 96 -7.19 1.99 5.93
N VAL A 97 -6.88 2.86 6.90
CA VAL A 97 -7.51 4.17 7.09
C VAL A 97 -6.54 5.33 6.93
N GLN A 98 -7.04 6.49 6.49
CA GLN A 98 -6.31 7.77 6.45
C GLN A 98 -7.01 8.84 7.29
N ASP A 99 -8.33 8.91 7.25
CA ASP A 99 -9.13 9.97 7.86
C ASP A 99 -9.35 9.69 9.35
N MET A 100 -9.11 10.70 10.20
CA MET A 100 -9.26 10.57 11.66
C MET A 100 -10.72 10.39 12.09
N GLY A 101 -11.67 10.99 11.39
CA GLY A 101 -13.09 10.80 11.66
C GLY A 101 -13.59 9.41 11.28
N VAL A 102 -13.03 8.85 10.19
CA VAL A 102 -13.24 7.44 9.80
C VAL A 102 -12.68 6.52 10.86
N LEU A 103 -11.41 6.73 11.28
CA LEU A 103 -10.76 5.93 12.31
C LEU A 103 -11.59 5.89 13.61
N GLU A 104 -12.02 7.05 14.07
CA GLU A 104 -12.81 7.17 15.30
C GLU A 104 -14.16 6.43 15.20
N LYS A 105 -14.87 6.56 14.08
CA LYS A 105 -16.11 5.85 13.84
C LYS A 105 -15.92 4.33 13.77
N LEU A 106 -14.92 3.85 13.05
CA LEU A 106 -14.64 2.42 12.93
C LEU A 106 -14.31 1.81 14.28
N ARG A 107 -13.41 2.44 15.04
CA ARG A 107 -13.04 2.00 16.40
C ARG A 107 -14.25 1.85 17.33
N LYS A 108 -15.19 2.80 17.27
CA LYS A 108 -16.36 2.80 18.16
C LYS A 108 -17.42 1.78 17.77
N ASN A 109 -17.63 1.55 16.48
CA ASN A 109 -18.75 0.76 15.99
C ASN A 109 -18.39 -0.69 15.63
N PHE A 110 -17.09 -0.99 15.44
CA PHE A 110 -16.63 -2.30 15.00
C PHE A 110 -15.48 -2.81 15.90
N PRO A 111 -15.79 -3.22 17.14
CA PRO A 111 -14.79 -3.70 18.08
C PRO A 111 -14.12 -5.00 17.57
N GLY A 112 -12.81 -5.09 17.72
CA GLY A 112 -12.02 -6.26 17.28
C GLY A 112 -11.59 -6.25 15.82
N MET A 113 -12.06 -5.31 14.98
CA MET A 113 -11.55 -5.14 13.63
C MET A 113 -10.17 -4.47 13.64
N GLU A 114 -9.21 -5.04 12.93
CA GLU A 114 -7.87 -4.45 12.81
C GLU A 114 -7.92 -3.09 12.08
N LEU A 115 -7.29 -2.06 12.67
CA LEU A 115 -7.18 -0.73 12.09
C LEU A 115 -5.73 -0.45 11.72
N HIS A 116 -5.45 -0.28 10.42
CA HIS A 116 -4.13 -0.04 9.88
C HIS A 116 -4.00 1.41 9.42
N ALA A 117 -3.02 2.15 9.95
CA ALA A 117 -2.75 3.51 9.49
C ALA A 117 -2.14 3.48 8.09
N SER A 118 -2.83 4.07 7.13
CA SER A 118 -2.35 4.19 5.74
C SER A 118 -1.06 5.00 5.66
N THR A 119 -0.18 4.70 4.71
CA THR A 119 0.97 5.55 4.35
C THR A 119 0.56 7.00 4.06
N GLN A 120 -0.70 7.24 3.69
CA GLN A 120 -1.24 8.58 3.47
C GLN A 120 -1.45 9.39 4.77
N MET A 121 -1.35 8.79 5.94
CA MET A 121 -1.29 9.49 7.23
C MET A 121 0.09 10.10 7.51
N THR A 122 1.08 9.85 6.67
CA THR A 122 2.43 10.42 6.74
C THR A 122 3.11 10.17 8.10
N VAL A 123 3.04 8.94 8.60
CA VAL A 123 3.68 8.58 9.86
C VAL A 123 5.18 8.43 9.62
N THR A 124 5.97 9.32 10.24
CA THR A 124 7.43 9.41 10.08
C THR A 124 8.18 9.28 11.39
N GLU A 125 7.48 9.25 12.55
CA GLU A 125 8.12 9.23 13.85
C GLU A 125 7.23 8.56 14.91
N SER A 126 7.85 8.21 16.06
CA SER A 126 7.23 7.38 17.09
C SER A 126 6.07 8.04 17.85
N ARG A 127 6.08 9.36 18.04
CA ARG A 127 5.02 10.06 18.79
C ARG A 127 3.70 10.02 18.04
N SER A 128 3.72 10.27 16.72
CA SER A 128 2.53 10.14 15.86
C SER A 128 2.03 8.70 15.86
N ALA A 129 2.93 7.72 15.77
CA ALA A 129 2.58 6.30 15.80
C ALA A 129 1.96 5.90 17.16
N LEU A 130 2.52 6.33 18.29
CA LEU A 130 1.98 6.08 19.62
C LEU A 130 0.63 6.77 19.83
N PHE A 131 0.43 7.98 19.27
CA PHE A 131 -0.86 8.63 19.29
C PHE A 131 -1.90 7.79 18.55
N LEU A 132 -1.60 7.30 17.34
CA LEU A 132 -2.48 6.42 16.58
C LEU A 132 -2.73 5.09 17.31
N LYS A 133 -1.72 4.54 17.98
CA LYS A 133 -1.87 3.36 18.85
C LYS A 133 -2.91 3.60 19.96
N SER A 134 -2.87 4.77 20.59
CA SER A 134 -3.87 5.15 21.63
C SER A 134 -5.30 5.24 21.09
N LEU A 135 -5.43 5.44 19.78
CA LEU A 135 -6.71 5.43 19.06
C LEU A 135 -7.11 4.04 18.53
N GLY A 136 -6.38 2.97 18.90
CA GLY A 136 -6.70 1.60 18.52
C GLY A 136 -6.08 1.12 17.20
N VAL A 137 -5.16 1.88 16.60
CA VAL A 137 -4.38 1.41 15.45
C VAL A 137 -3.42 0.32 15.92
N CYS A 138 -3.41 -0.82 15.22
CA CYS A 138 -2.53 -1.97 15.52
C CYS A 138 -1.36 -2.09 14.54
N ARG A 139 -1.46 -1.49 13.34
CA ARG A 139 -0.45 -1.56 12.27
C ARG A 139 -0.23 -0.19 11.64
N ILE A 140 1.02 0.15 11.36
CA ILE A 140 1.41 1.36 10.63
C ILE A 140 1.98 0.98 9.27
N VAL A 141 1.49 1.67 8.22
CA VAL A 141 2.21 1.74 6.93
C VAL A 141 3.00 3.04 6.94
N PRO A 142 4.29 3.01 7.31
CA PRO A 142 5.06 4.25 7.45
C PRO A 142 5.17 5.01 6.13
N ALA A 143 5.54 6.27 6.21
CA ALA A 143 5.82 7.05 5.02
C ALA A 143 6.98 6.40 4.24
N ARG A 144 6.88 6.38 2.90
CA ARG A 144 7.85 5.71 2.02
C ARG A 144 9.22 6.39 1.96
N GLU A 145 9.32 7.53 2.59
CA GLU A 145 10.52 8.35 2.72
C GLU A 145 11.45 7.87 3.84
N LEU A 146 10.96 6.99 4.73
CA LEU A 146 11.77 6.44 5.82
C LEU A 146 12.75 5.38 5.31
N SER A 147 13.96 5.44 5.83
CA SER A 147 14.97 4.40 5.70
C SER A 147 14.60 3.15 6.52
N LEU A 148 15.23 2.02 6.24
CA LEU A 148 15.03 0.80 7.02
C LEU A 148 15.40 0.99 8.50
N GLU A 149 16.46 1.74 8.79
CA GLU A 149 16.89 2.04 10.15
C GLU A 149 15.83 2.84 10.93
N GLU A 150 15.23 3.87 10.30
CA GLU A 150 14.15 4.65 10.89
C GLU A 150 12.89 3.78 11.12
N ILE A 151 12.59 2.84 10.23
CA ILE A 151 11.46 1.90 10.40
C ILE A 151 11.73 0.93 11.56
N ARG A 152 12.95 0.41 11.70
CA ARG A 152 13.36 -0.41 12.86
C ARG A 152 13.15 0.34 14.17
N LEU A 153 13.70 1.55 14.25
CA LEU A 153 13.56 2.40 15.43
C LEU A 153 12.10 2.70 15.75
N LEU A 154 11.29 2.99 14.71
CA LEU A 154 9.86 3.23 14.88
C LEU A 154 9.16 1.98 15.46
N LYS A 155 9.47 0.79 14.96
CA LYS A 155 8.93 -0.47 15.46
C LYS A 155 9.33 -0.72 16.92
N GLU A 156 10.62 -0.59 17.25
CA GLU A 156 11.15 -0.80 18.60
C GLU A 156 10.51 0.15 19.63
N GLN A 157 10.38 1.43 19.29
CA GLN A 157 9.82 2.44 20.18
C GLN A 157 8.31 2.32 20.39
N THR A 158 7.58 1.75 19.44
CA THR A 158 6.12 1.73 19.49
C THR A 158 5.53 0.36 19.78
N GLY A 159 6.25 -0.71 19.43
CA GLY A 159 5.75 -2.08 19.47
C GLY A 159 4.53 -2.31 18.55
N LEU A 160 4.34 -1.46 17.53
CA LEU A 160 3.30 -1.61 16.51
C LEU A 160 3.78 -2.49 15.37
N ALA A 161 2.86 -3.20 14.72
CA ALA A 161 3.17 -3.89 13.48
C ALA A 161 3.52 -2.89 12.36
N MET A 162 4.59 -3.19 11.60
CA MET A 162 5.06 -2.38 10.47
C MET A 162 4.76 -3.07 9.15
N GLU A 163 4.10 -2.33 8.25
CA GLU A 163 3.81 -2.76 6.88
C GLU A 163 4.59 -1.88 5.91
N VAL A 164 5.48 -2.45 5.10
CA VAL A 164 6.33 -1.70 4.17
C VAL A 164 6.04 -2.07 2.72
N PHE A 165 6.13 -1.08 1.83
CA PHE A 165 6.07 -1.35 0.39
C PHE A 165 7.37 -2.00 -0.08
N ILE A 166 7.23 -3.12 -0.80
CA ILE A 166 8.36 -3.89 -1.33
C ILE A 166 8.46 -3.85 -2.86
N HIS A 167 7.37 -3.55 -3.56
CA HIS A 167 7.36 -3.56 -5.03
C HIS A 167 6.32 -2.60 -5.60
N GLY A 168 6.62 -2.05 -6.78
CA GLY A 168 5.70 -1.28 -7.61
C GLY A 168 5.91 0.22 -7.59
N ALA A 169 4.91 0.97 -8.07
CA ALA A 169 5.04 2.39 -8.36
C ALA A 169 5.24 3.26 -7.10
N LEU A 170 6.25 4.12 -7.15
CA LEU A 170 6.51 5.14 -6.13
C LEU A 170 5.86 6.48 -6.49
N CYS A 171 5.39 7.23 -5.48
CA CYS A 171 5.00 8.62 -5.65
C CYS A 171 6.23 9.53 -5.66
N TYR A 172 6.21 10.56 -6.51
CA TYR A 172 7.25 11.58 -6.54
C TYR A 172 7.22 12.49 -5.30
N CYS A 173 6.01 12.78 -4.81
CA CYS A 173 5.78 13.65 -3.67
C CYS A 173 5.72 12.85 -2.37
N TYR A 174 5.94 13.54 -1.25
CA TYR A 174 5.79 12.98 0.08
C TYR A 174 4.47 12.24 0.26
N SER A 175 4.51 11.12 0.98
CA SER A 175 3.36 10.25 1.23
C SER A 175 2.20 11.05 1.85
N GLY A 176 1.02 11.00 1.23
CA GLY A 176 -0.18 11.70 1.71
C GLY A 176 -0.21 13.23 1.53
N GLN A 177 0.87 13.88 1.09
CA GLN A 177 1.01 15.34 1.05
C GLN A 177 0.91 15.94 -0.37
N CYS A 178 0.64 15.12 -1.38
CA CYS A 178 0.64 15.57 -2.77
C CYS A 178 -0.61 16.37 -3.13
N LEU A 179 -0.41 17.61 -3.56
CA LEU A 179 -1.45 18.49 -4.12
C LEU A 179 -1.36 18.67 -5.65
N PHE A 180 -0.38 18.07 -6.30
CA PHE A 180 -0.06 18.32 -7.71
C PHE A 180 -1.25 18.08 -8.63
N SER A 181 -1.93 16.94 -8.49
CA SER A 181 -3.12 16.63 -9.29
C SER A 181 -4.32 17.53 -8.96
N SER A 182 -4.41 18.05 -7.74
CA SER A 182 -5.45 18.99 -7.35
C SER A 182 -5.27 20.34 -8.03
N PHE A 183 -4.05 20.86 -8.05
CA PHE A 183 -3.75 22.16 -8.66
C PHE A 183 -3.86 22.15 -10.19
N LEU A 184 -3.37 21.10 -10.85
CA LEU A 184 -3.38 21.05 -12.32
C LEU A 184 -4.74 20.67 -12.92
N GLY A 185 -5.60 19.97 -12.21
CA GLY A 185 -6.83 19.45 -12.82
C GLY A 185 -8.00 19.27 -11.87
N GLY A 186 -7.97 19.84 -10.67
CA GLY A 186 -9.05 19.72 -9.68
C GLY A 186 -9.26 18.30 -9.16
N ARG A 187 -8.35 17.35 -9.43
CA ARG A 187 -8.44 15.92 -9.09
C ARG A 187 -7.55 15.60 -7.89
N SER A 188 -8.12 15.58 -6.69
CA SER A 188 -7.37 15.33 -5.46
C SER A 188 -6.87 13.89 -5.35
N GLY A 189 -5.55 13.71 -5.19
CA GLY A 189 -4.92 12.42 -4.89
C GLY A 189 -5.36 11.88 -3.52
N ASN A 190 -5.53 12.76 -2.53
CA ASN A 190 -5.97 12.40 -1.18
C ASN A 190 -7.45 11.99 -1.12
N ARG A 191 -8.17 12.17 -2.23
CA ARG A 191 -9.55 11.73 -2.43
C ARG A 191 -9.66 10.63 -3.50
N GLY A 192 -8.56 9.93 -3.76
CA GLY A 192 -8.53 8.79 -4.68
C GLY A 192 -8.60 9.13 -6.17
N ARG A 193 -8.51 10.43 -6.56
CA ARG A 193 -8.72 10.89 -7.93
C ARG A 193 -7.45 11.38 -8.63
N CYS A 194 -6.28 10.94 -8.18
CA CYS A 194 -5.00 11.36 -8.76
C CYS A 194 -4.95 11.09 -10.28
N ALA A 195 -4.69 12.15 -11.07
CA ALA A 195 -4.49 12.06 -12.52
C ALA A 195 -3.07 11.68 -12.92
N GLN A 196 -2.18 11.42 -11.95
CA GLN A 196 -0.78 11.08 -12.15
C GLN A 196 -0.01 12.12 -13.01
N PRO A 197 -0.10 13.43 -12.74
CA PRO A 197 0.61 14.44 -13.53
C PRO A 197 2.13 14.20 -13.51
N CYS A 198 2.69 13.66 -12.41
CA CYS A 198 4.11 13.32 -12.34
C CYS A 198 4.55 12.22 -13.34
N ARG A 199 3.61 11.52 -14.00
CA ARG A 199 3.88 10.52 -15.03
C ARG A 199 3.73 11.08 -16.46
N GLN A 200 3.49 12.38 -16.60
CA GLN A 200 3.36 13.04 -17.90
C GLN A 200 4.73 13.55 -18.39
N PRO A 201 4.89 13.75 -19.70
CA PRO A 201 6.08 14.36 -20.24
C PRO A 201 6.13 15.87 -19.93
N TYR A 202 7.31 16.37 -19.59
CA TYR A 202 7.56 17.78 -19.32
C TYR A 202 8.75 18.29 -20.12
N MET A 203 8.67 19.58 -20.54
CA MET A 203 9.84 20.30 -21.03
C MET A 203 10.56 20.98 -19.87
N VAL A 204 11.87 20.74 -19.76
CA VAL A 204 12.71 21.44 -18.80
C VAL A 204 13.16 22.76 -19.44
N LEU A 205 12.64 23.88 -18.95
CA LEU A 205 13.05 25.23 -19.40
C LEU A 205 14.40 25.56 -18.74
N GLY A 206 15.31 26.18 -19.53
CA GLY A 206 16.62 26.66 -19.04
C GLY A 206 17.81 25.74 -19.30
N GLN A 207 17.65 24.59 -19.94
CA GLN A 207 18.77 23.92 -20.60
C GLN A 207 18.97 24.53 -22.00
N GLU A 208 19.51 25.76 -22.09
CA GLU A 208 20.19 26.17 -23.28
C GLU A 208 21.36 25.21 -23.48
N ALA A 209 21.28 24.41 -24.52
CA ALA A 209 22.43 23.62 -24.97
C ALA A 209 23.57 24.63 -25.21
N GLY A 210 24.65 24.46 -24.44
CA GLY A 210 25.83 25.31 -24.55
C GLY A 210 26.22 25.57 -26.02
N GLY A 211 26.48 26.82 -26.30
CA GLY A 211 26.91 27.48 -27.49
C GLY A 211 27.21 26.63 -28.73
N GLY A 212 26.51 26.93 -29.83
CA GLY A 212 26.94 26.42 -31.12
C GLY A 212 25.93 26.57 -32.24
N ARG A 213 26.06 27.61 -33.03
CA ARG A 213 25.65 27.76 -34.43
C ARG A 213 24.18 27.76 -34.82
N ARG A 214 23.74 28.91 -35.27
CA ARG A 214 22.55 29.14 -36.11
C ARG A 214 22.57 28.19 -37.30
N GLY A 215 21.45 27.49 -37.54
CA GLY A 215 21.17 26.80 -38.81
C GLY A 215 21.12 25.28 -38.76
N GLY A 216 20.30 24.68 -37.90
CA GLY A 216 19.97 23.26 -37.98
C GLY A 216 18.52 23.06 -37.60
N LYS A 217 17.79 22.25 -38.38
CA LYS A 217 16.44 21.79 -38.03
C LYS A 217 16.43 21.35 -36.59
N SER A 218 15.58 21.93 -35.73
CA SER A 218 15.43 21.54 -34.33
C SER A 218 14.98 20.09 -34.30
N GLN A 219 15.93 19.17 -34.04
CA GLN A 219 15.55 17.80 -33.66
C GLN A 219 14.80 17.97 -32.36
N GLN A 220 13.49 17.80 -32.39
CA GLN A 220 12.68 17.73 -31.18
C GLN A 220 13.24 16.56 -30.34
N LYS A 221 13.88 16.90 -29.21
CA LYS A 221 14.28 15.87 -28.25
C LYS A 221 13.01 15.07 -27.85
N PRO A 222 13.11 13.74 -27.69
CA PRO A 222 11.98 12.95 -27.25
C PRO A 222 11.43 13.49 -25.92
N PRO A 223 10.13 13.36 -25.66
CA PRO A 223 9.53 13.86 -24.42
C PRO A 223 10.25 13.24 -23.22
N ALA A 224 10.63 14.10 -22.27
CA ALA A 224 11.25 13.66 -21.02
C ALA A 224 10.21 13.51 -19.92
N TYR A 225 10.41 12.52 -19.06
CA TYR A 225 9.53 12.24 -17.92
C TYR A 225 10.27 12.48 -16.58
N PRO A 226 10.71 13.72 -16.30
CA PRO A 226 11.65 14.01 -15.22
C PRO A 226 11.09 13.73 -13.82
N LEU A 227 9.76 13.70 -13.67
CA LEU A 227 9.10 13.44 -12.40
C LEU A 227 8.62 11.98 -12.26
N SER A 228 8.81 11.15 -13.30
CA SER A 228 8.38 9.75 -13.26
C SER A 228 9.47 8.89 -12.65
N LEU A 229 9.30 8.53 -11.39
CA LEU A 229 10.20 7.61 -10.70
C LEU A 229 10.12 6.21 -11.34
N LYS A 230 11.21 5.46 -11.22
CA LYS A 230 11.23 4.01 -11.46
C LYS A 230 10.38 3.31 -10.40
N ASP A 231 9.87 2.14 -10.74
CA ASP A 231 9.17 1.30 -9.76
C ASP A 231 10.14 0.80 -8.70
N LEU A 232 9.67 0.70 -7.46
CA LEU A 232 10.40 0.10 -6.36
C LEU A 232 10.56 -1.40 -6.61
N CYS A 233 11.73 -1.94 -6.29
CA CYS A 233 11.98 -3.37 -6.17
C CYS A 233 12.99 -3.58 -5.04
N VAL A 234 12.53 -4.09 -3.90
CA VAL A 234 13.38 -4.33 -2.72
C VAL A 234 13.85 -5.78 -2.62
N LEU A 235 13.66 -6.59 -3.65
CA LEU A 235 14.05 -7.99 -3.64
C LEU A 235 15.51 -8.21 -3.19
N PRO A 236 16.50 -7.38 -3.61
CA PRO A 236 17.88 -7.50 -3.13
C PRO A 236 18.07 -7.20 -1.63
N PHE A 237 17.13 -6.49 -1.01
CA PHE A 237 17.15 -6.07 0.40
C PHE A 237 16.12 -6.84 1.25
N LEU A 238 15.54 -7.90 0.70
CA LEU A 238 14.55 -8.71 1.40
C LEU A 238 15.11 -9.36 2.67
N PRO A 239 16.37 -9.87 2.68
CA PRO A 239 16.99 -10.41 3.89
C PRO A 239 17.01 -9.38 5.03
N GLU A 240 17.47 -8.15 4.78
CA GLU A 240 17.57 -7.09 5.79
C GLU A 240 16.19 -6.68 6.33
N LEU A 241 15.15 -6.72 5.48
CA LEU A 241 13.77 -6.46 5.90
C LEU A 241 13.23 -7.59 6.79
N MET A 242 13.55 -8.84 6.47
CA MET A 242 13.17 -9.99 7.30
C MET A 242 13.92 -9.99 8.63
N ASP A 243 15.22 -9.67 8.64
CA ASP A 243 16.02 -9.51 9.86
C ASP A 243 15.49 -8.39 10.75
N ALA A 244 14.95 -7.32 10.15
CA ALA A 244 14.26 -6.25 10.86
C ALA A 244 12.90 -6.68 11.44
N LYS A 245 12.48 -7.93 11.20
CA LYS A 245 11.19 -8.49 11.65
C LYS A 245 10.00 -7.61 11.20
N ILE A 246 10.03 -7.12 9.96
CA ILE A 246 8.92 -6.39 9.37
C ILE A 246 7.70 -7.31 9.30
N ASP A 247 6.54 -6.84 9.77
CA ASP A 247 5.36 -7.69 9.93
C ASP A 247 4.62 -7.95 8.63
N SER A 248 4.61 -6.98 7.70
CA SER A 248 3.89 -7.12 6.42
C SER A 248 4.65 -6.49 5.25
N PHE A 249 4.75 -7.24 4.16
CA PHE A 249 5.45 -6.93 2.92
C PHE A 249 4.44 -6.63 1.82
N LYS A 250 4.23 -5.33 1.53
CA LYS A 250 3.16 -4.87 0.66
C LYS A 250 3.60 -4.64 -0.78
N ILE A 251 2.91 -5.27 -1.71
CA ILE A 251 3.05 -5.02 -3.15
C ILE A 251 2.08 -3.93 -3.59
N GLU A 252 2.57 -2.85 -4.24
CA GLU A 252 1.68 -1.86 -4.89
C GLU A 252 1.21 -2.38 -6.25
N GLY A 253 -0.10 -2.23 -6.57
CA GLY A 253 -0.57 -2.70 -7.85
C GLY A 253 -2.07 -2.88 -8.04
N ARG A 254 -2.96 -2.22 -7.27
CA ARG A 254 -4.43 -2.37 -7.43
C ARG A 254 -4.98 -2.03 -8.82
N MET A 255 -4.20 -1.34 -9.66
CA MET A 255 -4.55 -1.01 -11.04
C MET A 255 -3.79 -1.90 -12.05
N LYS A 256 -3.12 -2.93 -11.61
CA LYS A 256 -2.35 -3.86 -12.46
C LYS A 256 -3.20 -5.08 -12.83
N SER A 257 -2.74 -5.81 -13.86
CA SER A 257 -3.42 -7.02 -14.34
C SER A 257 -3.22 -8.23 -13.41
N PRO A 258 -4.05 -9.26 -13.51
CA PRO A 258 -3.89 -10.51 -12.74
C PRO A 258 -2.51 -11.17 -12.94
N GLU A 259 -1.93 -11.11 -14.14
CA GLU A 259 -0.62 -11.67 -14.46
C GLU A 259 0.50 -10.95 -13.69
N TYR A 260 0.42 -9.62 -13.57
CA TYR A 260 1.35 -8.84 -12.75
C TYR A 260 1.24 -9.25 -11.28
N VAL A 261 0.01 -9.33 -10.76
CA VAL A 261 -0.23 -9.70 -9.36
C VAL A 261 0.30 -11.10 -9.08
N ALA A 262 -0.02 -12.08 -9.93
CA ALA A 262 0.47 -13.45 -9.78
C ALA A 262 2.00 -13.52 -9.85
N GLY A 263 2.61 -12.92 -10.87
CA GLY A 263 4.05 -13.00 -11.10
C GLY A 263 4.86 -12.37 -9.98
N VAL A 264 4.50 -11.14 -9.56
CA VAL A 264 5.22 -10.45 -8.49
C VAL A 264 5.03 -11.16 -7.15
N THR A 265 3.80 -11.55 -6.80
CA THR A 265 3.51 -12.26 -5.56
C THR A 265 4.26 -13.59 -5.47
N ALA A 266 4.24 -14.41 -6.53
CA ALA A 266 4.94 -15.69 -6.57
C ALA A 266 6.46 -15.55 -6.40
N ILE A 267 7.07 -14.52 -7.00
CA ILE A 267 8.50 -14.25 -6.84
C ILE A 267 8.82 -13.92 -5.38
N TYR A 268 8.12 -12.95 -4.76
CA TYR A 268 8.37 -12.60 -3.36
C TYR A 268 8.10 -13.77 -2.42
N ARG A 269 7.01 -14.53 -2.63
CA ARG A 269 6.72 -15.73 -1.84
C ARG A 269 7.86 -16.73 -1.89
N LYS A 270 8.35 -17.03 -3.09
CA LYS A 270 9.47 -17.95 -3.27
C LYS A 270 10.72 -17.51 -2.51
N TYR A 271 11.09 -16.23 -2.59
CA TYR A 271 12.28 -15.72 -1.90
C TYR A 271 12.11 -15.65 -0.39
N MET A 272 10.92 -15.27 0.10
CA MET A 272 10.61 -15.29 1.53
C MET A 272 10.70 -16.72 2.10
N ASP A 273 10.13 -17.71 1.42
CA ASP A 273 10.22 -19.12 1.84
C ASP A 273 11.65 -19.65 1.82
N CYS A 274 12.45 -19.30 0.80
CA CYS A 274 13.87 -19.66 0.75
C CYS A 274 14.65 -19.07 1.93
N LEU A 275 14.41 -17.83 2.30
CA LEU A 275 15.11 -17.17 3.41
C LEU A 275 14.72 -17.78 4.77
N LEU A 276 13.46 -18.12 4.96
CA LEU A 276 13.01 -18.83 6.17
C LEU A 276 13.67 -20.21 6.27
N TYR A 277 13.62 -20.99 5.20
CA TYR A 277 14.24 -22.34 5.17
C TYR A 277 15.74 -22.31 5.43
N THR A 278 16.47 -21.31 4.91
CA THR A 278 17.92 -21.21 5.13
C THR A 278 18.28 -20.75 6.55
N SER A 279 17.45 -19.96 7.21
CA SER A 279 17.65 -19.60 8.62
C SER A 279 17.45 -20.82 9.53
N ASP A 280 16.39 -21.61 9.33
CA ASP A 280 16.11 -22.82 10.11
C ASP A 280 17.23 -23.86 9.96
N ALA A 281 17.72 -24.09 8.72
CA ALA A 281 18.80 -25.03 8.48
C ALA A 281 20.15 -24.59 9.11
N ALA A 282 20.38 -23.29 9.31
CA ALA A 282 21.55 -22.76 10.00
C ALA A 282 21.46 -22.93 11.52
N ASP A 283 20.26 -22.85 12.09
CA ASP A 283 20.01 -23.08 13.52
C ASP A 283 20.12 -24.58 13.89
N ASP A 284 19.69 -25.48 13.00
CA ASP A 284 19.85 -26.93 13.16
C ASP A 284 21.31 -27.41 13.09
N MET A 285 22.20 -26.65 12.47
CA MET A 285 23.64 -26.97 12.38
C MET A 285 24.46 -26.50 13.59
N GLN A 286 23.86 -25.83 14.57
CA GLN A 286 24.50 -25.41 15.81
C GLN A 286 24.27 -26.38 17.00
N CYS A 287 23.68 -27.55 16.78
CA CYS A 287 23.51 -28.61 17.78
C CYS A 287 24.62 -29.64 17.75
#